data_054a747a6c6f392250905d6ddb36396d
#
_entry.id   054a747a6c6f392250905d6ddb36396d
#
_cell.length_a   1.000
_cell.length_b   1.000
_cell.length_c   1.000
_cell.angle_alpha   90.00
_cell.angle_beta   90.00
_cell.angle_gamma   90.00
#
_symmetry.space_group_name_H-M   'P 1'
#
loop_
_entity.id
_entity.type
_entity.pdbx_description
1 polymer ?
#
loop_
_entity_poly.entity_id
_entity_poly.type
_entity_poly.pdbx_seq_one_letter_code
_entity_poly.pdbx_strand_id
1 'polypeptide(L)'
;MNLSNLKPAKGSVKSSKRIGRGQGSGRGGTSTRGHKGAKSRSGYSSKAGFEGGQMPLQRRLPKFGFKNINRVEYRGINLDTLQILAETKNLDSISFDTLQENGLASKNDRIKILGRGELKAKISVTVHAFTATAKSAIESQGGSASILS
;
A
#
# COMPACT_ATOMS: atom_id res chain seq x y z
N MET A 1 15.98 -14.55 29.44
CA MET A 1 14.68 -13.87 29.38
C MET A 1 13.77 -14.47 30.43
N ASN A 2 13.34 -13.75 31.47
CA ASN A 2 12.46 -14.29 32.51
C ASN A 2 11.00 -14.07 32.12
N LEU A 3 10.18 -15.10 32.15
CA LEU A 3 8.75 -15.03 31.82
C LEU A 3 7.97 -14.03 32.71
N SER A 4 8.42 -13.86 33.96
CA SER A 4 7.82 -12.88 34.89
C SER A 4 8.00 -11.40 34.46
N ASN A 5 8.96 -11.12 33.60
CA ASN A 5 9.24 -9.76 33.11
C ASN A 5 8.55 -9.40 31.78
N LEU A 6 7.79 -10.33 31.22
CA LEU A 6 7.02 -10.08 30.00
C LEU A 6 5.86 -9.12 30.29
N LYS A 7 5.91 -7.97 29.67
CA LYS A 7 4.85 -6.96 29.74
C LYS A 7 4.40 -6.60 28.32
N PRO A 8 3.09 -6.45 28.08
CA PRO A 8 2.61 -5.99 26.79
C PRO A 8 3.13 -4.58 26.49
N ALA A 9 3.33 -4.25 25.23
CA ALA A 9 3.75 -2.92 24.81
C ALA A 9 2.74 -1.87 25.28
N LYS A 10 3.21 -0.66 25.60
CA LYS A 10 2.36 0.44 26.05
C LYS A 10 1.30 0.75 25.00
N GLY A 11 0.02 0.68 25.38
CA GLY A 11 -1.13 0.92 24.50
C GLY A 11 -1.66 -0.31 23.77
N SER A 12 -1.03 -1.47 23.85
CA SER A 12 -1.52 -2.73 23.26
C SER A 12 -2.69 -3.33 24.05
N VAL A 13 -2.76 -3.05 25.35
CA VAL A 13 -3.85 -3.51 26.21
C VAL A 13 -4.74 -2.34 26.59
N LYS A 14 -6.02 -2.45 26.30
CA LYS A 14 -7.04 -1.46 26.69
C LYS A 14 -7.94 -2.07 27.76
N SER A 15 -8.12 -1.35 28.88
CA SER A 15 -9.15 -1.70 29.87
C SER A 15 -10.54 -1.46 29.29
N SER A 16 -11.49 -2.38 29.56
CA SER A 16 -12.88 -2.19 29.14
C SER A 16 -13.49 -0.99 29.87
N LYS A 17 -14.12 -0.11 29.10
CA LYS A 17 -14.72 1.11 29.63
C LYS A 17 -16.19 0.88 29.97
N ARG A 18 -16.55 1.05 31.25
CA ARG A 18 -17.93 0.95 31.72
C ARG A 18 -18.61 2.31 31.57
N ILE A 19 -19.71 2.35 30.84
CA ILE A 19 -20.55 3.56 30.63
C ILE A 19 -21.86 3.47 31.42
N GLY A 20 -22.52 4.60 31.63
CA GLY A 20 -23.75 4.65 32.41
C GLY A 20 -23.57 4.35 33.91
N ARG A 21 -22.43 4.71 34.49
CA ARG A 21 -22.10 4.48 35.92
C ARG A 21 -21.76 5.77 36.67
N GLY A 22 -22.74 6.66 36.76
CA GLY A 22 -22.67 7.91 37.51
C GLY A 22 -22.15 9.10 36.70
N GLN A 23 -22.56 10.28 37.13
CA GLN A 23 -22.24 11.54 36.44
C GLN A 23 -20.77 11.95 36.59
N GLY A 24 -20.15 11.66 37.75
CA GLY A 24 -18.75 11.96 38.01
C GLY A 24 -17.79 11.27 37.05
N SER A 25 -18.22 10.19 36.38
CA SER A 25 -17.43 9.54 35.31
C SER A 25 -17.40 10.33 33.98
N GLY A 26 -18.20 11.40 33.84
CA GLY A 26 -18.46 12.13 32.59
C GLY A 26 -19.19 11.29 31.53
N ARG A 27 -19.67 10.10 31.89
CA ARG A 27 -20.33 9.14 30.97
C ARG A 27 -21.59 8.51 31.58
N GLY A 28 -22.15 9.18 32.60
CA GLY A 28 -23.45 8.82 33.21
C GLY A 28 -24.62 9.16 32.30
N GLY A 29 -25.83 9.02 32.85
CA GLY A 29 -27.06 9.32 32.14
C GLY A 29 -27.28 8.51 30.89
N THR A 30 -27.28 9.16 29.74
CA THR A 30 -27.53 8.54 28.43
C THR A 30 -26.33 7.79 27.85
N SER A 31 -25.30 7.49 28.63
CA SER A 31 -24.08 6.79 28.20
C SER A 31 -23.35 7.48 27.05
N THR A 32 -23.36 8.82 27.02
CA THR A 32 -22.78 9.68 25.96
C THR A 32 -23.44 9.59 24.57
N ARG A 33 -24.65 8.99 24.49
CA ARG A 33 -25.37 8.87 23.20
C ARG A 33 -26.37 10.02 22.96
N GLY A 34 -26.62 10.87 23.97
CA GLY A 34 -27.66 11.89 23.93
C GLY A 34 -29.06 11.31 24.14
N HIS A 35 -30.09 12.10 23.92
CA HIS A 35 -31.45 11.66 24.18
C HIS A 35 -32.07 10.93 22.99
N LYS A 36 -32.92 11.50 22.22
CA LYS A 36 -33.66 10.89 21.12
C LYS A 36 -32.81 10.77 19.83
N GLY A 37 -33.35 10.09 18.82
CA GLY A 37 -32.77 9.97 17.49
C GLY A 37 -32.14 8.60 17.20
N ALA A 38 -31.87 8.33 15.97
CA ALA A 38 -31.34 7.05 15.50
C ALA A 38 -29.94 6.74 16.07
N LYS A 39 -29.09 7.77 16.23
CA LYS A 39 -27.73 7.64 16.76
C LYS A 39 -27.67 7.15 18.23
N SER A 40 -28.74 7.35 18.99
CA SER A 40 -28.83 6.89 20.40
C SER A 40 -29.33 5.44 20.53
N ARG A 41 -29.72 4.79 19.45
CA ARG A 41 -30.22 3.41 19.45
C ARG A 41 -29.10 2.39 19.13
N SER A 42 -29.30 1.16 19.60
CA SER A 42 -28.41 0.06 19.25
C SER A 42 -28.58 -0.31 17.76
N GLY A 43 -27.50 -0.77 17.13
CA GLY A 43 -27.52 -1.18 15.73
C GLY A 43 -27.54 -0.04 14.70
N TYR A 44 -27.57 1.22 15.11
CA TYR A 44 -27.48 2.34 14.17
C TYR A 44 -26.05 2.55 13.71
N SER A 45 -25.87 2.63 12.39
CA SER A 45 -24.65 3.11 11.75
C SER A 45 -24.98 4.26 10.81
N SER A 46 -24.05 5.22 10.67
CA SER A 46 -24.20 6.29 9.69
C SER A 46 -24.16 5.74 8.27
N LYS A 47 -25.13 6.05 7.45
CA LYS A 47 -25.17 5.68 6.04
C LYS A 47 -24.12 6.50 5.29
N ALA A 48 -23.16 5.83 4.64
CA ALA A 48 -22.14 6.53 3.86
C ALA A 48 -22.79 7.31 2.70
N GLY A 49 -22.41 8.58 2.55
CA GLY A 49 -22.91 9.44 1.47
C GLY A 49 -24.38 9.86 1.59
N PHE A 50 -25.00 9.73 2.79
CA PHE A 50 -26.37 10.20 3.00
C PHE A 50 -26.39 11.70 3.27
N GLU A 51 -27.17 12.46 2.48
CA GLU A 51 -27.26 13.93 2.51
C GLU A 51 -28.65 14.39 3.01
N GLY A 52 -29.18 13.77 4.07
CA GLY A 52 -30.41 14.22 4.72
C GLY A 52 -31.69 14.10 3.88
N GLY A 53 -31.69 13.34 2.80
CA GLY A 53 -32.82 13.20 1.86
C GLY A 53 -32.59 13.93 0.52
N GLN A 54 -31.65 14.84 0.47
CA GLN A 54 -31.17 15.42 -0.78
C GLN A 54 -30.50 14.33 -1.63
N MET A 55 -30.63 14.42 -2.98
CA MET A 55 -29.96 13.49 -3.88
C MET A 55 -28.45 13.51 -3.66
N PRO A 56 -27.82 12.40 -3.25
CA PRO A 56 -26.40 12.35 -2.95
C PRO A 56 -25.53 12.73 -4.17
N LEU A 57 -24.37 13.34 -3.92
CA LEU A 57 -23.44 13.80 -4.95
C LEU A 57 -23.10 12.69 -5.96
N GLN A 58 -22.94 11.47 -5.53
CA GLN A 58 -22.68 10.29 -6.36
C GLN A 58 -23.80 9.99 -7.39
N ARG A 59 -25.02 10.45 -7.13
CA ARG A 59 -26.15 10.32 -8.07
C ARG A 59 -26.33 11.56 -8.94
N ARG A 60 -25.89 12.73 -8.46
CA ARG A 60 -25.94 13.98 -9.22
C ARG A 60 -24.90 14.05 -10.34
N LEU A 61 -23.74 13.41 -10.12
CA LEU A 61 -22.68 13.35 -11.10
C LEU A 61 -22.95 12.25 -12.14
N PRO A 62 -22.79 12.54 -13.44
CA PRO A 62 -22.89 11.53 -14.49
C PRO A 62 -21.82 10.44 -14.31
N LYS A 63 -22.18 9.20 -14.58
CA LYS A 63 -21.21 8.10 -14.65
C LYS A 63 -20.34 8.27 -15.88
N PHE A 64 -19.06 8.05 -15.75
CA PHE A 64 -18.11 8.13 -16.87
C PHE A 64 -17.08 7.01 -16.80
N GLY A 65 -16.49 6.73 -17.96
CA GLY A 65 -15.42 5.76 -18.08
C GLY A 65 -15.86 4.30 -17.98
N PHE A 66 -14.91 3.43 -18.22
CA PHE A 66 -15.06 1.98 -18.08
C PHE A 66 -13.72 1.37 -17.68
N LYS A 67 -13.75 0.17 -17.09
CA LYS A 67 -12.54 -0.61 -16.82
C LYS A 67 -12.26 -1.54 -18.00
N ASN A 68 -11.12 -1.36 -18.66
CA ASN A 68 -10.67 -2.27 -19.70
C ASN A 68 -10.27 -3.61 -19.06
N ILE A 69 -10.94 -4.69 -19.44
CA ILE A 69 -10.70 -6.06 -18.92
C ILE A 69 -9.30 -6.56 -19.33
N ASN A 70 -8.82 -6.13 -20.50
CA ASN A 70 -7.52 -6.52 -21.03
C ASN A 70 -6.39 -5.57 -20.61
N ARG A 71 -6.61 -4.74 -19.60
CA ARG A 71 -5.57 -3.83 -19.10
C ARG A 71 -4.41 -4.60 -18.50
N VAL A 72 -3.23 -4.35 -19.04
CA VAL A 72 -1.96 -4.85 -18.51
C VAL A 72 -1.33 -3.76 -17.66
N GLU A 73 -1.16 -4.03 -16.39
CA GLU A 73 -0.51 -3.10 -15.45
C GLU A 73 0.93 -3.54 -15.21
N TYR A 74 1.84 -2.56 -15.24
CA TYR A 74 3.25 -2.78 -14.94
C TYR A 74 3.60 -2.12 -13.61
N ARG A 75 4.33 -2.85 -12.77
CA ARG A 75 4.98 -2.30 -11.59
C ARG A 75 6.31 -1.67 -12.00
N GLY A 76 6.43 -0.35 -11.85
CA GLY A 76 7.65 0.39 -12.20
C GLY A 76 8.72 0.25 -11.13
N ILE A 77 9.94 -0.10 -11.53
CA ILE A 77 11.14 -0.08 -10.68
C ILE A 77 12.15 0.86 -11.34
N ASN A 78 12.74 1.74 -10.57
CA ASN A 78 13.67 2.75 -11.07
C ASN A 78 15.14 2.25 -11.00
N LEU A 79 16.04 2.89 -11.77
CA LEU A 79 17.46 2.57 -11.79
C LEU A 79 18.13 2.78 -10.42
N ASP A 80 17.73 3.82 -9.68
CA ASP A 80 18.21 4.05 -8.32
C ASP A 80 17.95 2.84 -7.39
N THR A 81 16.78 2.23 -7.48
CA THR A 81 16.42 1.04 -6.70
C THR A 81 17.28 -0.16 -7.09
N LEU A 82 17.55 -0.34 -8.39
CA LEU A 82 18.42 -1.41 -8.88
C LEU A 82 19.87 -1.20 -8.44
N GLN A 83 20.35 0.04 -8.41
CA GLN A 83 21.70 0.39 -7.91
C GLN A 83 21.84 0.00 -6.43
N ILE A 84 20.88 0.41 -5.59
CA ILE A 84 20.88 0.07 -4.16
C ILE A 84 20.84 -1.46 -3.96
N LEU A 85 20.04 -2.17 -4.74
CA LEU A 85 19.94 -3.62 -4.66
C LEU A 85 21.27 -4.30 -5.05
N ALA A 86 21.88 -3.85 -6.16
CA ALA A 86 23.17 -4.36 -6.63
C ALA A 86 24.28 -4.15 -5.61
N GLU A 87 24.38 -2.96 -5.00
CA GLU A 87 25.35 -2.65 -3.96
C GLU A 87 25.14 -3.43 -2.66
N THR A 88 23.87 -3.55 -2.21
CA THR A 88 23.56 -4.21 -0.93
C THR A 88 23.80 -5.71 -0.99
N LYS A 89 23.53 -6.34 -2.13
CA LYS A 89 23.59 -7.79 -2.30
C LYS A 89 24.77 -8.26 -3.15
N ASN A 90 25.57 -7.34 -3.69
CA ASN A 90 26.66 -7.62 -4.63
C ASN A 90 26.21 -8.51 -5.80
N LEU A 91 25.15 -8.08 -6.48
CA LEU A 91 24.54 -8.86 -7.57
C LEU A 91 24.97 -8.34 -8.93
N ASP A 92 25.49 -9.21 -9.78
CA ASP A 92 25.81 -8.91 -11.18
C ASP A 92 24.62 -9.18 -12.12
N SER A 93 23.64 -9.97 -11.68
CA SER A 93 22.44 -10.29 -12.44
C SER A 93 21.18 -10.11 -11.59
N ILE A 94 20.18 -9.46 -12.18
CA ILE A 94 18.88 -9.21 -11.54
C ILE A 94 17.78 -9.83 -12.41
N SER A 95 17.22 -10.92 -11.95
CA SER A 95 16.07 -11.60 -12.53
C SER A 95 14.77 -11.19 -11.85
N PHE A 96 13.63 -11.62 -12.41
CA PHE A 96 12.34 -11.46 -11.77
C PHE A 96 12.29 -12.08 -10.37
N ASP A 97 12.88 -13.30 -10.23
CA ASP A 97 12.91 -14.01 -8.93
C ASP A 97 13.72 -13.24 -7.89
N THR A 98 14.86 -12.68 -8.28
CA THR A 98 15.67 -11.82 -7.40
C THR A 98 14.89 -10.60 -6.90
N LEU A 99 14.09 -9.97 -7.76
CA LEU A 99 13.22 -8.84 -7.37
C LEU A 99 12.11 -9.29 -6.42
N GLN A 100 11.58 -10.48 -6.60
CA GLN A 100 10.56 -11.06 -5.73
C GLN A 100 11.11 -11.37 -4.33
N GLU A 101 12.27 -12.00 -4.24
CA GLU A 101 12.94 -12.33 -2.97
C GLU A 101 13.26 -11.07 -2.14
N ASN A 102 13.57 -9.97 -2.82
CA ASN A 102 13.85 -8.69 -2.17
C ASN A 102 12.58 -7.82 -1.94
N GLY A 103 11.38 -8.36 -2.18
CA GLY A 103 10.10 -7.69 -1.92
C GLY A 103 9.76 -6.54 -2.89
N LEU A 104 10.52 -6.41 -3.98
CA LEU A 104 10.29 -5.39 -5.01
C LEU A 104 9.22 -5.80 -6.01
N ALA A 105 8.92 -7.10 -6.11
CA ALA A 105 7.91 -7.67 -6.99
C ALA A 105 7.05 -8.70 -6.26
N SER A 106 5.79 -8.83 -6.67
CA SER A 106 4.91 -9.94 -6.27
C SER A 106 4.82 -10.96 -7.41
N LYS A 107 4.45 -12.20 -7.10
CA LYS A 107 4.42 -13.33 -8.05
C LYS A 107 3.69 -13.05 -9.37
N ASN A 108 2.65 -12.22 -9.34
CA ASN A 108 1.81 -11.92 -10.51
C ASN A 108 2.10 -10.55 -11.13
N ASP A 109 3.12 -9.83 -10.64
CA ASP A 109 3.44 -8.50 -11.14
C ASP A 109 4.18 -8.59 -12.47
N ARG A 110 3.85 -7.68 -13.39
CA ARG A 110 4.66 -7.41 -14.56
C ARG A 110 5.57 -6.23 -14.27
N ILE A 111 6.88 -6.42 -14.36
CA ILE A 111 7.88 -5.42 -14.01
C ILE A 111 8.29 -4.63 -15.24
N LYS A 112 8.37 -3.30 -15.07
CA LYS A 112 8.95 -2.39 -16.05
C LYS A 112 10.02 -1.53 -15.41
N ILE A 113 11.23 -1.54 -15.99
CA ILE A 113 12.32 -0.69 -15.50
C ILE A 113 12.17 0.72 -16.08
N LEU A 114 12.26 1.70 -15.18
CA LEU A 114 12.12 3.12 -15.46
C LEU A 114 13.48 3.83 -15.29
N GLY A 115 13.74 4.84 -16.12
CA GLY A 115 15.03 5.51 -16.23
C GLY A 115 15.30 6.59 -15.17
N ARG A 116 14.59 6.62 -14.04
CA ARG A 116 14.90 7.59 -12.98
C ARG A 116 16.08 7.10 -12.16
N GLY A 117 16.99 8.01 -11.85
CA GLY A 117 18.21 7.75 -11.07
C GLY A 117 19.43 7.46 -11.94
N GLU A 118 20.57 7.28 -11.29
CA GLU A 118 21.84 6.93 -11.95
C GLU A 118 22.19 5.48 -11.64
N LEU A 119 22.62 4.76 -12.65
CA LEU A 119 23.16 3.41 -12.55
C LEU A 119 24.67 3.48 -12.76
N LYS A 120 25.45 3.00 -11.80
CA LYS A 120 26.92 2.92 -11.83
C LYS A 120 27.41 1.46 -11.93
N ALA A 121 26.61 0.54 -11.39
CA ALA A 121 26.93 -0.88 -11.40
C ALA A 121 26.69 -1.50 -12.79
N LYS A 122 27.61 -2.38 -13.20
CA LYS A 122 27.42 -3.21 -14.38
C LYS A 122 26.54 -4.38 -14.03
N ILE A 123 25.27 -4.35 -14.45
CA ILE A 123 24.29 -5.38 -14.13
C ILE A 123 23.59 -5.91 -15.38
N SER A 124 23.24 -7.20 -15.35
CA SER A 124 22.39 -7.85 -16.34
C SER A 124 20.98 -7.94 -15.79
N VAL A 125 19.99 -7.36 -16.47
CA VAL A 125 18.61 -7.28 -15.97
C VAL A 125 17.66 -8.04 -16.90
N THR A 126 16.87 -8.97 -16.34
CA THR A 126 15.86 -9.77 -17.08
C THR A 126 14.48 -9.53 -16.47
N VAL A 127 13.63 -8.77 -17.19
CA VAL A 127 12.28 -8.38 -16.76
C VAL A 127 11.32 -8.25 -17.95
N HIS A 128 10.04 -7.98 -17.69
CA HIS A 128 8.99 -7.95 -18.72
C HIS A 128 9.07 -6.74 -19.67
N ALA A 129 9.53 -5.56 -19.22
CA ALA A 129 9.63 -4.38 -20.06
C ALA A 129 10.67 -3.38 -19.56
N PHE A 130 11.17 -2.54 -20.47
CA PHE A 130 12.08 -1.42 -20.19
C PHE A 130 11.56 -0.14 -20.83
N THR A 131 11.90 1.02 -20.26
CA THR A 131 11.84 2.29 -21.01
C THR A 131 13.11 2.45 -21.85
N ALA A 132 13.03 3.22 -22.93
CA ALA A 132 14.19 3.47 -23.81
C ALA A 132 15.38 4.05 -23.00
N THR A 133 15.10 5.04 -22.14
CA THR A 133 16.11 5.65 -21.26
C THR A 133 16.75 4.66 -20.28
N ALA A 134 15.97 3.76 -19.68
CA ALA A 134 16.52 2.74 -18.78
C ALA A 134 17.40 1.74 -19.53
N LYS A 135 16.97 1.30 -20.72
CA LYS A 135 17.74 0.38 -21.55
C LYS A 135 19.08 0.98 -21.95
N SER A 136 19.07 2.21 -22.46
CA SER A 136 20.30 2.93 -22.83
C SER A 136 21.23 3.14 -21.62
N ALA A 137 20.71 3.42 -20.44
CA ALA A 137 21.51 3.59 -19.24
C ALA A 137 22.18 2.27 -18.79
N ILE A 138 21.49 1.13 -18.86
CA ILE A 138 22.05 -0.19 -18.52
C ILE A 138 23.14 -0.57 -19.53
N GLU A 139 22.88 -0.38 -20.83
CA GLU A 139 23.82 -0.71 -21.91
C GLU A 139 25.07 0.20 -21.86
N SER A 140 24.92 1.48 -21.53
CA SER A 140 26.06 2.42 -21.39
C SER A 140 27.03 2.04 -20.26
N GLN A 141 26.55 1.40 -19.21
CA GLN A 141 27.37 0.84 -18.12
C GLN A 141 27.92 -0.57 -18.43
N GLY A 142 27.74 -1.06 -19.66
CA GLY A 142 28.22 -2.38 -20.09
C GLY A 142 27.41 -3.54 -19.53
N GLY A 143 26.19 -3.27 -19.04
CA GLY A 143 25.20 -4.29 -18.65
C GLY A 143 24.38 -4.80 -19.82
N SER A 144 23.48 -5.73 -19.57
CA SER A 144 22.53 -6.27 -20.56
C SER A 144 21.09 -6.14 -20.09
N ALA A 145 20.17 -5.78 -21.02
CA ALA A 145 18.74 -5.69 -20.75
C ALA A 145 17.98 -6.73 -21.58
N SER A 146 17.47 -7.77 -20.94
CA SER A 146 16.75 -8.89 -21.59
C SER A 146 15.27 -8.85 -21.20
N ILE A 147 14.39 -9.13 -22.16
CA ILE A 147 12.95 -9.20 -21.92
C ILE A 147 12.57 -10.64 -21.61
N LEU A 148 11.86 -10.82 -20.49
CA LEU A 148 11.26 -12.09 -20.13
C LEU A 148 10.06 -12.36 -21.05
N SER A 149 10.10 -13.42 -21.80
CA SER A 149 9.02 -13.87 -22.70
C SER A 149 8.00 -14.74 -21.97
#